data_26cc92e31bc1a656c17e03cbc994211c
#
_entry.id   26cc92e31bc1a656c17e03cbc994211c
#
_cell.length_a   1.000
_cell.length_b   1.000
_cell.length_c   1.000
_cell.angle_alpha   90.00
_cell.angle_beta   90.00
_cell.angle_gamma   90.00
#
_symmetry.space_group_name_H-M   'P 1'
#
loop_
_entity.id
_entity.type
_entity.pdbx_description
1 polymer ?
#
loop_
_entity_poly.entity_id
_entity_poly.type
_entity_poly.pdbx_seq_one_letter_code
_entity_poly.pdbx_strand_id
1 'polypeptide(L)'
;MNKGYRAIFFDWDGTAVTSRKAPVDEIVSRMKGLLNKGIKLAIISGTTIENIAGGRLQDYFTEKELENLFLGLGRGAYNYKFNKNKNLELFNNMIPEKSVLLDVHKACFDIHMKLLEDYDYKTDIVFSRPNYCKIDLMVDNNRGEQLFLQENEVDILKENLTRHGFNEGILGLIKISEEIGEKYGLDLVVTTDAKYLEVGVSSKSDNVNTILNYFKDEFGILPEECSFWGDEYIGIDEGLYGSDSFMITDSSKSGDFFDVSNLKGKRPEEVIILSGGVERFLEFLSLQENL
;
A
#
# COMPACT_ATOMS: atom_id res chain seq x y z
N MET A 1 17.42 -9.19 15.31
CA MET A 1 16.51 -8.03 15.52
C MET A 1 16.21 -7.87 17.00
N ASN A 2 17.10 -7.17 17.74
CA ASN A 2 16.97 -7.03 19.19
C ASN A 2 16.49 -5.63 19.61
N LYS A 3 16.00 -4.82 18.65
CA LYS A 3 15.45 -3.49 18.90
C LYS A 3 13.97 -3.61 19.19
N GLY A 4 13.51 -3.06 20.30
CA GLY A 4 12.10 -2.91 20.61
C GLY A 4 11.53 -1.66 19.92
N TYR A 5 10.38 -1.79 19.30
CA TYR A 5 9.68 -0.68 18.64
C TYR A 5 8.46 -0.25 19.44
N ARG A 6 8.18 1.05 19.43
CA ARG A 6 6.98 1.62 20.03
C ARG A 6 5.81 1.66 19.06
N ALA A 7 6.11 1.65 17.75
CA ALA A 7 5.09 1.55 16.70
C ALA A 7 5.55 0.65 15.54
N ILE A 8 4.61 -0.11 14.96
CA ILE A 8 4.83 -1.02 13.85
C ILE A 8 3.81 -0.69 12.77
N PHE A 9 4.30 -0.24 11.61
CA PHE A 9 3.53 0.01 10.40
C PHE A 9 3.69 -1.18 9.47
N PHE A 10 2.60 -1.69 8.92
CA PHE A 10 2.70 -2.86 8.04
C PHE A 10 1.60 -2.90 7.00
N ASP A 11 1.95 -3.40 5.81
CA ASP A 11 0.95 -3.73 4.79
C ASP A 11 0.15 -4.97 5.21
N TRP A 12 -1.04 -5.11 4.62
CA TRP A 12 -1.94 -6.20 4.97
C TRP A 12 -1.78 -7.42 4.05
N ASP A 13 -2.03 -7.23 2.74
CA ASP A 13 -2.03 -8.31 1.75
C ASP A 13 -0.59 -8.68 1.38
N GLY A 14 -0.14 -9.90 1.60
CA GLY A 14 1.23 -10.36 1.34
C GLY A 14 2.21 -10.20 2.51
N THR A 15 1.92 -9.29 3.44
CA THR A 15 2.73 -9.04 4.64
C THR A 15 2.11 -9.62 5.90
N ALA A 16 0.88 -9.26 6.24
CA ALA A 16 0.17 -9.73 7.44
C ALA A 16 -0.64 -11.01 7.17
N VAL A 17 -1.17 -11.15 5.96
CA VAL A 17 -1.97 -12.31 5.51
C VAL A 17 -1.56 -12.70 4.10
N THR A 18 -1.68 -13.99 3.79
CA THR A 18 -1.32 -14.53 2.46
C THR A 18 -2.35 -14.18 1.37
N SER A 19 -3.58 -13.89 1.75
CA SER A 19 -4.66 -13.41 0.87
C SER A 19 -5.79 -12.82 1.70
N ARG A 20 -6.68 -12.04 1.06
CA ARG A 20 -7.86 -11.44 1.70
C ARG A 20 -8.85 -12.44 2.29
N LYS A 21 -8.78 -13.70 1.86
CA LYS A 21 -9.63 -14.80 2.36
C LYS A 21 -8.91 -15.71 3.35
N ALA A 22 -7.62 -15.47 3.60
CA ALA A 22 -6.85 -16.25 4.56
C ALA A 22 -7.42 -16.08 5.98
N PRO A 23 -7.33 -17.11 6.83
CA PRO A 23 -7.63 -16.97 8.24
C PRO A 23 -6.76 -15.89 8.89
N VAL A 24 -7.36 -15.09 9.79
CA VAL A 24 -6.65 -13.99 10.46
C VAL A 24 -6.28 -14.31 11.91
N ASP A 25 -6.58 -15.51 12.39
CA ASP A 25 -6.43 -15.88 13.79
C ASP A 25 -4.99 -15.72 14.30
N GLU A 26 -4.02 -16.08 13.47
CA GLU A 26 -2.60 -16.02 13.87
C GLU A 26 -2.11 -14.58 13.96
N ILE A 27 -2.32 -13.77 12.93
CA ILE A 27 -1.92 -12.35 12.97
C ILE A 27 -2.65 -11.61 14.08
N VAL A 28 -3.94 -11.85 14.28
CA VAL A 28 -4.73 -11.28 15.37
C VAL A 28 -4.14 -11.66 16.74
N SER A 29 -3.75 -12.93 16.91
CA SER A 29 -3.13 -13.38 18.17
C SER A 29 -1.85 -12.61 18.50
N ARG A 30 -0.96 -12.41 17.48
CA ARG A 30 0.27 -11.62 17.65
C ARG A 30 -0.02 -10.14 17.91
N MET A 31 -0.97 -9.57 17.17
CA MET A 31 -1.39 -8.17 17.39
C MET A 31 -1.86 -7.95 18.82
N LYS A 32 -2.68 -8.85 19.39
CA LYS A 32 -3.17 -8.74 20.78
C LYS A 32 -2.04 -8.62 21.79
N GLY A 33 -1.01 -9.45 21.68
CA GLY A 33 0.15 -9.41 22.56
C GLY A 33 0.81 -8.03 22.58
N LEU A 34 1.04 -7.46 21.40
CA LEU A 34 1.67 -6.15 21.23
C LEU A 34 0.76 -4.99 21.70
N LEU A 35 -0.52 -5.02 21.29
CA LEU A 35 -1.50 -3.99 21.68
C LEU A 35 -1.68 -3.93 23.20
N ASN A 36 -1.66 -5.08 23.90
CA ASN A 36 -1.72 -5.15 25.36
C ASN A 36 -0.48 -4.56 26.05
N LYS A 37 0.67 -4.56 25.37
CA LYS A 37 1.89 -3.87 25.82
C LYS A 37 1.89 -2.38 25.52
N GLY A 38 0.89 -1.87 24.80
CA GLY A 38 0.78 -0.46 24.42
C GLY A 38 1.56 -0.10 23.16
N ILE A 39 2.11 -1.10 22.44
CA ILE A 39 2.75 -0.89 21.14
C ILE A 39 1.67 -0.48 20.14
N LYS A 40 1.92 0.59 19.39
CA LYS A 40 0.99 1.08 18.38
C LYS A 40 1.14 0.27 17.10
N LEU A 41 0.05 -0.25 16.57
CA LEU A 41 0.01 -0.96 15.30
C LEU A 41 -0.73 -0.12 14.27
N ALA A 42 -0.13 0.06 13.10
CA ALA A 42 -0.73 0.79 11.98
C ALA A 42 -0.74 -0.09 10.72
N ILE A 43 -1.93 -0.50 10.28
CA ILE A 43 -2.11 -1.21 9.01
C ILE A 43 -2.13 -0.16 7.88
N ILE A 44 -1.22 -0.26 6.92
CA ILE A 44 -1.09 0.66 5.78
C ILE A 44 -1.37 -0.11 4.49
N SER A 45 -2.54 0.09 3.90
CA SER A 45 -2.91 -0.66 2.70
C SER A 45 -3.65 0.17 1.65
N GLY A 46 -3.45 -0.17 0.39
CA GLY A 46 -4.23 0.40 -0.73
C GLY A 46 -5.70 -0.06 -0.75
N THR A 47 -6.06 -1.04 0.06
CA THR A 47 -7.42 -1.61 0.08
C THR A 47 -8.40 -0.80 0.95
N THR A 48 -9.66 -1.22 0.95
CA THR A 48 -10.73 -0.65 1.80
C THR A 48 -10.92 -1.50 3.05
N ILE A 49 -11.64 -0.94 4.05
CA ILE A 49 -11.88 -1.62 5.34
C ILE A 49 -12.55 -2.99 5.19
N GLU A 50 -13.43 -3.15 4.21
CA GLU A 50 -14.16 -4.40 3.96
C GLU A 50 -13.21 -5.57 3.62
N ASN A 51 -12.02 -5.26 3.13
CA ASN A 51 -11.00 -6.26 2.79
C ASN A 51 -10.02 -6.55 3.96
N ILE A 52 -10.11 -5.82 5.05
CA ILE A 52 -9.32 -6.07 6.25
C ILE A 52 -10.14 -6.96 7.20
N ALA A 53 -9.79 -8.24 7.30
CA ALA A 53 -10.52 -9.22 8.10
C ALA A 53 -12.04 -9.24 7.82
N GLY A 54 -12.44 -9.09 6.54
CA GLY A 54 -13.84 -9.05 6.13
C GLY A 54 -14.63 -7.85 6.69
N GLY A 55 -13.97 -6.75 6.99
CA GLY A 55 -14.58 -5.54 7.56
C GLY A 55 -14.91 -5.65 9.05
N ARG A 56 -14.41 -6.68 9.73
CA ARG A 56 -14.78 -7.00 11.12
C ARG A 56 -13.56 -7.12 12.04
N LEU A 57 -12.47 -6.45 11.71
CA LEU A 57 -11.23 -6.51 12.48
C LEU A 57 -11.44 -6.17 13.96
N GLN A 58 -12.31 -5.20 14.26
CA GLN A 58 -12.63 -4.78 15.63
C GLN A 58 -13.26 -5.86 16.51
N ASP A 59 -13.90 -6.86 15.90
CA ASP A 59 -14.57 -7.94 16.66
C ASP A 59 -13.58 -8.86 17.38
N TYR A 60 -12.35 -8.89 16.92
CA TYR A 60 -11.29 -9.70 17.49
C TYR A 60 -10.64 -9.09 18.74
N PHE A 61 -10.81 -7.78 18.99
CA PHE A 61 -10.06 -7.05 20.00
C PHE A 61 -10.96 -6.48 21.12
N THR A 62 -10.39 -6.26 22.29
CA THR A 62 -11.00 -5.49 23.38
C THR A 62 -10.93 -3.98 23.08
N GLU A 63 -11.71 -3.17 23.79
CA GLU A 63 -11.65 -1.70 23.71
C GLU A 63 -10.24 -1.16 23.95
N LYS A 64 -9.58 -1.70 25.00
CA LYS A 64 -8.22 -1.28 25.38
C LYS A 64 -7.17 -1.62 24.32
N GLU A 65 -7.28 -2.77 23.64
CA GLU A 65 -6.39 -3.15 22.55
C GLU A 65 -6.59 -2.22 21.35
N LEU A 66 -7.84 -1.89 21.02
CA LEU A 66 -8.17 -1.02 19.89
C LEU A 66 -7.69 0.43 20.06
N GLU A 67 -7.44 0.92 21.28
CA GLU A 67 -6.81 2.22 21.50
C GLU A 67 -5.39 2.33 20.91
N ASN A 68 -4.77 1.18 20.62
CA ASN A 68 -3.43 1.08 20.06
C ASN A 68 -3.40 0.66 18.59
N LEU A 69 -4.57 0.49 17.93
CA LEU A 69 -4.69 0.04 16.56
C LEU A 69 -5.18 1.17 15.63
N PHE A 70 -4.45 1.37 14.53
CA PHE A 70 -4.70 2.40 13.54
C PHE A 70 -4.73 1.81 12.15
N LEU A 71 -5.51 2.43 11.25
CA LEU A 71 -5.61 1.98 9.86
C LEU A 71 -5.39 3.17 8.92
N GLY A 72 -4.41 3.05 8.03
CA GLY A 72 -4.19 3.95 6.90
C GLY A 72 -4.58 3.21 5.62
N LEU A 73 -5.73 3.51 5.06
CA LEU A 73 -6.32 2.76 3.96
C LEU A 73 -6.57 3.60 2.71
N GLY A 74 -6.84 2.91 1.59
CA GLY A 74 -7.25 3.53 0.35
C GLY A 74 -6.17 4.41 -0.29
N ARG A 75 -4.89 4.03 -0.21
CA ARG A 75 -3.77 4.79 -0.78
C ARG A 75 -3.79 6.27 -0.35
N GLY A 76 -3.78 6.53 0.96
CA GLY A 76 -3.73 7.89 1.50
C GLY A 76 -5.08 8.44 1.96
N ALA A 77 -6.20 7.94 1.43
CA ALA A 77 -7.50 8.58 1.61
C ALA A 77 -8.06 8.54 3.02
N TYR A 78 -7.87 7.42 3.73
CA TYR A 78 -8.55 7.19 5.01
C TYR A 78 -7.58 6.88 6.13
N ASN A 79 -7.67 7.64 7.23
CA ASN A 79 -6.90 7.38 8.43
C ASN A 79 -7.86 7.19 9.62
N TYR A 80 -7.95 5.95 10.10
CA TYR A 80 -8.87 5.53 11.14
C TYR A 80 -8.17 5.19 12.44
N LYS A 81 -8.86 5.45 13.53
CA LYS A 81 -8.67 4.87 14.87
C LYS A 81 -9.97 4.27 15.36
N PHE A 82 -9.97 3.64 16.51
CA PHE A 82 -11.18 3.10 17.13
C PHE A 82 -11.57 3.94 18.34
N ASN A 83 -12.87 4.19 18.50
CA ASN A 83 -13.42 4.83 19.69
C ASN A 83 -13.74 3.80 20.80
N LYS A 84 -14.15 4.30 21.97
CA LYS A 84 -14.47 3.45 23.14
C LYS A 84 -15.63 2.46 22.90
N ASN A 85 -16.42 2.64 21.86
CA ASN A 85 -17.49 1.71 21.49
C ASN A 85 -17.05 0.73 20.38
N LYS A 86 -15.74 0.61 20.11
CA LYS A 86 -15.12 -0.18 19.05
C LYS A 86 -15.52 0.22 17.64
N ASN A 87 -16.12 1.38 17.46
CA ASN A 87 -16.46 1.89 16.13
C ASN A 87 -15.23 2.57 15.51
N LEU A 88 -15.08 2.40 14.20
CA LEU A 88 -14.13 3.15 13.40
C LEU A 88 -14.44 4.64 13.48
N GLU A 89 -13.43 5.43 13.78
CA GLU A 89 -13.46 6.88 13.77
C GLU A 89 -12.43 7.39 12.77
N LEU A 90 -12.91 8.10 11.77
CA LEU A 90 -12.04 8.75 10.80
C LEU A 90 -11.45 10.00 11.44
N PHE A 91 -10.17 9.96 11.83
CA PHE A 91 -9.51 11.10 12.46
C PHE A 91 -8.82 12.03 11.45
N ASN A 92 -8.60 11.54 10.22
CA ASN A 92 -8.16 12.35 9.10
C ASN A 92 -8.77 11.79 7.81
N ASN A 93 -9.36 12.66 6.99
CA ASN A 93 -9.98 12.33 5.72
C ASN A 93 -9.29 13.12 4.61
N MET A 94 -8.58 12.42 3.73
CA MET A 94 -7.92 12.99 2.56
C MET A 94 -8.59 12.55 1.25
N ILE A 95 -9.87 12.16 1.31
CA ILE A 95 -10.64 11.84 0.11
C ILE A 95 -10.73 13.10 -0.74
N PRO A 96 -10.37 13.06 -2.03
CA PRO A 96 -10.51 14.18 -2.92
C PRO A 96 -11.96 14.64 -3.02
N GLU A 97 -12.18 15.93 -3.19
CA GLU A 97 -13.51 16.46 -3.51
C GLU A 97 -14.06 15.82 -4.80
N LYS A 98 -15.37 15.75 -4.93
CA LYS A 98 -16.05 15.12 -6.06
C LYS A 98 -15.57 15.64 -7.42
N SER A 99 -15.27 16.94 -7.53
CA SER A 99 -14.73 17.55 -8.76
C SER A 99 -13.37 16.95 -9.12
N VAL A 100 -12.47 16.88 -8.16
CA VAL A 100 -11.11 16.31 -8.34
C VAL A 100 -11.22 14.83 -8.71
N LEU A 101 -12.10 14.06 -8.03
CA LEU A 101 -12.30 12.65 -8.34
C LEU A 101 -12.81 12.43 -9.76
N LEU A 102 -13.74 13.29 -10.24
CA LEU A 102 -14.25 13.24 -11.61
C LEU A 102 -13.13 13.55 -12.62
N ASP A 103 -12.20 14.43 -12.30
CA ASP A 103 -11.06 14.74 -13.16
C ASP A 103 -10.03 13.61 -13.16
N VAL A 104 -9.81 12.92 -12.03
CA VAL A 104 -9.03 11.66 -11.99
C VAL A 104 -9.66 10.59 -12.89
N HIS A 105 -10.99 10.44 -12.87
CA HIS A 105 -11.69 9.50 -13.76
C HIS A 105 -11.52 9.84 -15.24
N LYS A 106 -11.60 11.13 -15.61
CA LYS A 106 -11.37 11.59 -16.99
C LYS A 106 -9.92 11.32 -17.42
N ALA A 107 -8.95 11.67 -16.57
CA ALA A 107 -7.54 11.41 -16.85
C ALA A 107 -7.29 9.91 -17.05
N CYS A 108 -7.86 9.06 -16.19
CA CYS A 108 -7.75 7.60 -16.32
C CYS A 108 -8.38 7.09 -17.63
N PHE A 109 -9.53 7.64 -18.02
CA PHE A 109 -10.16 7.29 -19.32
C PHE A 109 -9.29 7.75 -20.51
N ASP A 110 -8.71 8.94 -20.46
CA ASP A 110 -7.84 9.44 -21.51
C ASP A 110 -6.53 8.62 -21.64
N ILE A 111 -5.98 8.14 -20.51
CA ILE A 111 -4.83 7.21 -20.53
C ILE A 111 -5.21 5.92 -21.24
N HIS A 112 -6.35 5.32 -20.88
CA HIS A 112 -6.87 4.13 -21.55
C HIS A 112 -7.07 4.34 -23.05
N MET A 113 -7.74 5.44 -23.45
CA MET A 113 -7.97 5.77 -24.85
C MET A 113 -6.67 5.97 -25.62
N LYS A 114 -5.70 6.66 -25.01
CA LYS A 114 -4.39 6.86 -25.62
C LYS A 114 -3.65 5.53 -25.88
N LEU A 115 -3.70 4.61 -24.93
CA LEU A 115 -3.09 3.28 -25.09
C LEU A 115 -3.78 2.49 -26.21
N LEU A 116 -5.10 2.59 -26.32
CA LEU A 116 -5.87 1.90 -27.34
C LEU A 116 -5.69 2.52 -28.74
N GLU A 117 -5.80 3.86 -28.85
CA GLU A 117 -5.78 4.57 -30.14
C GLU A 117 -4.38 4.65 -30.75
N ASP A 118 -3.36 4.98 -29.95
CA ASP A 118 -2.01 5.21 -30.45
C ASP A 118 -1.19 3.92 -30.57
N TYR A 119 -1.52 2.88 -29.76
CA TYR A 119 -0.70 1.68 -29.61
C TYR A 119 -1.46 0.36 -29.82
N ASP A 120 -2.76 0.40 -30.10
CA ASP A 120 -3.63 -0.81 -30.15
C ASP A 120 -3.45 -1.70 -28.90
N TYR A 121 -3.18 -1.06 -27.74
CA TYR A 121 -2.92 -1.74 -26.48
C TYR A 121 -4.19 -1.81 -25.65
N LYS A 122 -4.78 -3.00 -25.60
CA LYS A 122 -6.04 -3.25 -24.90
C LYS A 122 -5.83 -3.23 -23.39
N THR A 123 -6.58 -2.37 -22.72
CA THR A 123 -6.62 -2.26 -21.26
C THR A 123 -8.07 -2.28 -20.77
N ASP A 124 -8.28 -2.42 -19.46
CA ASP A 124 -9.58 -2.25 -18.80
C ASP A 124 -9.45 -1.27 -17.63
N ILE A 125 -10.57 -0.62 -17.25
CA ILE A 125 -10.57 0.40 -16.20
C ILE A 125 -11.42 -0.06 -15.03
N VAL A 126 -10.82 -0.02 -13.82
CA VAL A 126 -11.49 -0.32 -12.57
C VAL A 126 -11.75 0.98 -11.81
N PHE A 127 -13.00 1.47 -11.83
CA PHE A 127 -13.44 2.69 -11.14
C PHE A 127 -13.96 2.47 -9.71
N SER A 128 -13.94 1.24 -9.22
CA SER A 128 -14.55 0.88 -7.93
C SER A 128 -13.76 1.34 -6.69
N ARG A 129 -12.78 2.22 -6.86
CA ARG A 129 -12.02 2.82 -5.76
C ARG A 129 -12.54 4.23 -5.47
N PRO A 130 -12.62 4.63 -4.18
CA PRO A 130 -13.22 5.92 -3.81
C PRO A 130 -12.36 7.14 -4.12
N ASN A 131 -11.07 6.98 -4.36
CA ASN A 131 -10.11 8.08 -4.48
C ASN A 131 -9.05 7.91 -5.57
N TYR A 132 -9.07 6.79 -6.30
CA TYR A 132 -8.16 6.52 -7.41
C TYR A 132 -8.79 5.51 -8.38
N CYS A 133 -8.18 5.34 -9.55
CA CYS A 133 -8.57 4.33 -10.53
C CYS A 133 -7.44 3.34 -10.76
N LYS A 134 -7.76 2.16 -11.29
CA LYS A 134 -6.79 1.20 -11.80
C LYS A 134 -7.03 0.98 -13.28
N ILE A 135 -5.95 0.95 -14.07
CA ILE A 135 -5.97 0.50 -15.46
C ILE A 135 -5.32 -0.88 -15.49
N ASP A 136 -6.07 -1.91 -15.88
CA ASP A 136 -5.53 -3.26 -16.07
C ASP A 136 -4.72 -3.29 -17.37
N LEU A 137 -3.40 -3.40 -17.22
CA LEU A 137 -2.44 -3.48 -18.32
C LEU A 137 -2.26 -4.91 -18.86
N MET A 138 -2.85 -5.89 -18.18
CA MET A 138 -2.73 -7.31 -18.52
C MET A 138 -4.09 -8.00 -18.41
N VAL A 139 -5.05 -7.55 -19.23
CA VAL A 139 -6.46 -8.02 -19.19
C VAL A 139 -6.62 -9.53 -19.33
N ASP A 140 -5.71 -10.18 -20.02
CA ASP A 140 -5.70 -11.64 -20.22
C ASP A 140 -4.98 -12.41 -19.08
N ASN A 141 -4.32 -11.72 -18.15
CA ASN A 141 -3.66 -12.31 -16.99
C ASN A 141 -4.58 -12.30 -15.76
N ASN A 142 -5.04 -13.49 -15.35
CA ASN A 142 -5.84 -13.61 -14.15
C ASN A 142 -4.97 -14.09 -12.96
N ARG A 143 -4.67 -13.19 -12.01
CA ARG A 143 -3.95 -13.50 -10.78
C ARG A 143 -4.74 -14.40 -9.81
N GLY A 144 -6.02 -14.67 -10.07
CA GLY A 144 -6.89 -15.41 -9.14
C GLY A 144 -7.03 -14.69 -7.80
N GLU A 145 -6.65 -15.37 -6.71
CA GLU A 145 -6.70 -14.82 -5.35
C GLU A 145 -5.38 -14.11 -4.94
N GLN A 146 -4.34 -14.22 -5.75
CA GLN A 146 -3.05 -13.56 -5.51
C GLN A 146 -3.12 -12.12 -6.00
N LEU A 147 -3.23 -11.18 -5.08
CA LEU A 147 -3.48 -9.76 -5.39
C LEU A 147 -2.21 -8.90 -5.37
N PHE A 148 -1.04 -9.53 -5.27
CA PHE A 148 0.28 -8.90 -5.22
C PHE A 148 1.11 -9.27 -6.44
N LEU A 149 2.20 -8.52 -6.66
CA LEU A 149 3.14 -8.72 -7.76
C LEU A 149 3.65 -10.16 -7.83
N GLN A 150 3.54 -10.76 -9.01
CA GLN A 150 4.03 -12.11 -9.29
C GLN A 150 5.40 -12.08 -9.96
N GLU A 151 6.14 -13.19 -9.81
CA GLU A 151 7.41 -13.38 -10.53
C GLU A 151 7.18 -13.26 -12.05
N ASN A 152 8.06 -12.53 -12.73
CA ASN A 152 8.04 -12.25 -14.18
C ASN A 152 6.94 -11.29 -14.70
N GLU A 153 6.01 -10.80 -13.89
CA GLU A 153 4.98 -9.88 -14.40
C GLU A 153 5.56 -8.56 -14.91
N VAL A 154 6.63 -8.07 -14.29
CA VAL A 154 7.34 -6.87 -14.77
C VAL A 154 7.92 -7.09 -16.17
N ASP A 155 8.53 -8.26 -16.42
CA ASP A 155 9.09 -8.59 -17.73
C ASP A 155 7.97 -8.76 -18.76
N ILE A 156 6.87 -9.41 -18.41
CA ILE A 156 5.68 -9.55 -19.27
C ILE A 156 5.11 -8.17 -19.63
N LEU A 157 5.02 -7.24 -18.68
CA LEU A 157 4.57 -5.87 -18.96
C LEU A 157 5.50 -5.18 -19.95
N LYS A 158 6.82 -5.25 -19.74
CA LYS A 158 7.82 -4.66 -20.64
C LYS A 158 7.73 -5.23 -22.07
N GLU A 159 7.55 -6.54 -22.18
CA GLU A 159 7.35 -7.21 -23.48
C GLU A 159 6.05 -6.78 -24.14
N ASN A 160 4.95 -6.65 -23.39
CA ASN A 160 3.67 -6.20 -23.93
C ASN A 160 3.76 -4.75 -24.44
N LEU A 161 4.32 -3.84 -23.66
CA LEU A 161 4.54 -2.45 -24.08
C LEU A 161 5.34 -2.38 -25.39
N THR A 162 6.47 -3.10 -25.45
CA THR A 162 7.32 -3.16 -26.65
C THR A 162 6.58 -3.74 -27.85
N ARG A 163 5.81 -4.83 -27.67
CA ARG A 163 5.03 -5.48 -28.74
C ARG A 163 4.01 -4.55 -29.36
N HIS A 164 3.42 -3.67 -28.57
CA HIS A 164 2.47 -2.65 -29.02
C HIS A 164 3.15 -1.35 -29.47
N GLY A 165 4.48 -1.32 -29.59
CA GLY A 165 5.23 -0.17 -30.08
C GLY A 165 5.41 0.95 -29.04
N PHE A 166 5.07 0.70 -27.79
CA PHE A 166 5.32 1.63 -26.70
C PHE A 166 6.76 1.43 -26.18
N ASN A 167 7.70 2.20 -26.75
CA ASN A 167 9.13 2.00 -26.54
C ASN A 167 9.70 2.77 -25.33
N GLU A 168 8.92 3.67 -24.77
CA GLU A 168 9.29 4.49 -23.59
C GLU A 168 9.27 3.69 -22.29
N GLY A 169 8.80 2.44 -22.34
CA GLY A 169 8.76 1.53 -21.20
C GLY A 169 7.82 1.97 -20.08
N ILE A 170 7.99 1.37 -18.91
CA ILE A 170 7.10 1.64 -17.76
C ILE A 170 7.23 3.09 -17.29
N LEU A 171 8.43 3.64 -17.22
CA LEU A 171 8.64 5.03 -16.83
C LEU A 171 7.97 6.02 -17.80
N GLY A 172 8.04 5.74 -19.11
CA GLY A 172 7.33 6.52 -20.10
C GLY A 172 5.81 6.46 -19.94
N LEU A 173 5.27 5.29 -19.59
CA LEU A 173 3.84 5.12 -19.32
C LEU A 173 3.41 5.96 -18.10
N ILE A 174 4.18 5.97 -17.04
CA ILE A 174 3.92 6.81 -15.85
C ILE A 174 3.95 8.28 -16.25
N LYS A 175 5.01 8.72 -16.92
CA LYS A 175 5.17 10.11 -17.36
C LYS A 175 4.01 10.60 -18.22
N ILE A 176 3.62 9.82 -19.23
CA ILE A 176 2.46 10.15 -20.09
C ILE A 176 1.17 10.26 -19.26
N SER A 177 1.02 9.40 -18.27
CA SER A 177 -0.15 9.43 -17.38
C SER A 177 -0.19 10.71 -16.53
N GLU A 178 0.95 11.12 -16.00
CA GLU A 178 1.11 12.37 -15.26
C GLU A 178 0.85 13.59 -16.16
N GLU A 179 1.41 13.62 -17.37
CA GLU A 179 1.16 14.66 -18.38
C GLU A 179 -0.34 14.76 -18.78
N ILE A 180 -1.06 13.64 -18.80
CA ILE A 180 -2.50 13.64 -19.00
C ILE A 180 -3.22 14.24 -17.80
N GLY A 181 -2.78 13.93 -16.58
CA GLY A 181 -3.30 14.51 -15.35
C GLY A 181 -3.17 16.04 -15.31
N GLU A 182 -2.03 16.57 -15.75
CA GLU A 182 -1.77 18.02 -15.82
C GLU A 182 -2.81 18.76 -16.68
N LYS A 183 -3.36 18.14 -17.73
CA LYS A 183 -4.43 18.74 -18.55
C LYS A 183 -5.72 18.99 -17.78
N TYR A 184 -5.91 18.27 -16.69
CA TYR A 184 -7.03 18.42 -15.76
C TYR A 184 -6.65 19.21 -14.50
N GLY A 185 -5.41 19.75 -14.44
CA GLY A 185 -4.90 20.46 -13.27
C GLY A 185 -4.61 19.55 -12.07
N LEU A 186 -4.35 18.26 -12.33
CA LEU A 186 -4.05 17.26 -11.32
C LEU A 186 -2.55 17.02 -11.21
N ASP A 187 -2.06 16.93 -9.98
CA ASP A 187 -0.77 16.35 -9.64
C ASP A 187 -0.98 14.86 -9.33
N LEU A 188 -0.90 14.04 -10.38
CA LEU A 188 -1.17 12.61 -10.25
C LEU A 188 0.01 11.88 -9.60
N VAL A 189 -0.30 11.01 -8.67
CA VAL A 189 0.60 9.97 -8.16
C VAL A 189 0.29 8.68 -8.91
N VAL A 190 1.11 8.35 -9.89
CA VAL A 190 0.94 7.16 -10.73
C VAL A 190 1.93 6.09 -10.31
N THR A 191 1.44 4.87 -10.08
CA THR A 191 2.25 3.71 -9.71
C THR A 191 1.79 2.46 -10.45
N THR A 192 2.57 1.40 -10.41
CA THR A 192 2.16 0.12 -10.98
C THR A 192 2.65 -1.06 -10.13
N ASP A 193 1.85 -2.11 -10.12
CA ASP A 193 2.22 -3.44 -9.64
C ASP A 193 2.44 -4.41 -10.82
N ALA A 194 2.83 -3.88 -11.99
CA ALA A 194 2.92 -4.51 -13.29
C ALA A 194 1.55 -4.81 -13.93
N LYS A 195 0.62 -5.47 -13.24
CA LYS A 195 -0.72 -5.73 -13.79
C LYS A 195 -1.57 -4.46 -13.84
N TYR A 196 -1.55 -3.68 -12.78
CA TYR A 196 -2.39 -2.47 -12.68
C TYR A 196 -1.53 -1.21 -12.66
N LEU A 197 -1.87 -0.27 -13.53
CA LEU A 197 -1.47 1.13 -13.37
C LEU A 197 -2.47 1.78 -12.43
N GLU A 198 -2.00 2.30 -11.32
CA GLU A 198 -2.81 2.96 -10.31
C GLU A 198 -2.69 4.47 -10.47
N VAL A 199 -3.81 5.13 -10.73
CA VAL A 199 -3.88 6.56 -11.07
C VAL A 199 -4.69 7.29 -10.01
N GLY A 200 -4.07 8.18 -9.26
CA GLY A 200 -4.72 8.93 -8.19
C GLY A 200 -3.90 10.16 -7.78
N VAL A 201 -4.37 10.87 -6.76
CA VAL A 201 -3.75 12.09 -6.21
C VAL A 201 -3.17 11.87 -4.81
N SER A 202 -3.09 10.64 -4.36
CA SER A 202 -2.56 10.25 -3.04
C SER A 202 -1.93 8.86 -3.09
N SER A 203 -1.15 8.53 -2.05
CA SER A 203 -0.43 7.25 -1.93
C SER A 203 -0.35 6.77 -0.47
N LYS A 204 0.31 5.63 -0.22
CA LYS A 204 0.60 5.15 1.15
C LYS A 204 1.41 6.18 1.97
N SER A 205 2.18 7.06 1.33
CA SER A 205 2.95 8.10 2.02
C SER A 205 2.05 9.07 2.82
N ASP A 206 0.87 9.39 2.29
CA ASP A 206 -0.07 10.26 2.98
C ASP A 206 -0.63 9.61 4.26
N ASN A 207 -0.92 8.31 4.22
CA ASN A 207 -1.30 7.56 5.42
C ASN A 207 -0.17 7.54 6.45
N VAL A 208 1.05 7.21 6.01
CA VAL A 208 2.21 7.11 6.91
C VAL A 208 2.48 8.46 7.56
N ASN A 209 2.57 9.54 6.78
CA ASN A 209 2.83 10.88 7.29
C ASN A 209 1.75 11.32 8.30
N THR A 210 0.47 11.05 7.97
CA THR A 210 -0.65 11.42 8.84
C THR A 210 -0.60 10.67 10.17
N ILE A 211 -0.39 9.35 10.14
CA ILE A 211 -0.36 8.52 11.34
C ILE A 211 0.90 8.80 12.17
N LEU A 212 2.06 8.99 11.54
CA LEU A 212 3.30 9.37 12.24
C LEU A 212 3.15 10.71 12.96
N ASN A 213 2.59 11.72 12.31
CA ASN A 213 2.33 13.01 12.94
C ASN A 213 1.40 12.85 14.14
N TYR A 214 0.33 12.08 14.00
CA TYR A 214 -0.56 11.77 15.10
C TYR A 214 0.15 11.05 16.25
N PHE A 215 1.02 10.06 15.95
CA PHE A 215 1.80 9.34 16.96
C PHE A 215 2.79 10.24 17.69
N LYS A 216 3.43 11.15 16.96
CA LYS A 216 4.34 12.14 17.54
C LYS A 216 3.60 13.08 18.49
N ASP A 217 2.46 13.62 18.07
CA ASP A 217 1.72 14.64 18.81
C ASP A 217 1.01 14.05 20.03
N GLU A 218 0.39 12.89 19.90
CA GLU A 218 -0.41 12.28 20.97
C GLU A 218 0.41 11.36 21.91
N PHE A 219 1.46 10.71 21.39
CA PHE A 219 2.18 9.69 22.15
C PHE A 219 3.68 9.97 22.30
N GLY A 220 4.20 11.03 21.67
CA GLY A 220 5.63 11.32 21.64
C GLY A 220 6.46 10.18 21.05
N ILE A 221 5.92 9.48 20.03
CA ILE A 221 6.63 8.43 19.31
C ILE A 221 7.33 9.05 18.12
N LEU A 222 8.65 8.83 18.02
CA LEU A 222 9.47 9.35 16.93
C LEU A 222 9.69 8.28 15.86
N PRO A 223 9.99 8.67 14.60
CA PRO A 223 10.15 7.70 13.50
C PRO A 223 11.21 6.63 13.74
N GLU A 224 12.32 6.98 14.43
CA GLU A 224 13.38 6.03 14.82
C GLU A 224 12.92 4.95 15.82
N GLU A 225 11.75 5.11 16.43
CA GLU A 225 11.10 4.14 17.31
C GLU A 225 10.07 3.28 16.55
N CYS A 226 9.99 3.46 15.21
CA CYS A 226 9.02 2.80 14.33
C CYS A 226 9.71 1.79 13.42
N SER A 227 8.96 0.74 13.07
CA SER A 227 9.33 -0.17 11.98
C SER A 227 8.23 -0.22 10.92
N PHE A 228 8.62 -0.42 9.64
CA PHE A 228 7.75 -0.41 8.47
C PHE A 228 7.93 -1.71 7.68
N TRP A 229 6.86 -2.45 7.48
CA TRP A 229 6.88 -3.80 6.93
C TRP A 229 6.01 -3.91 5.68
N GLY A 230 6.57 -4.48 4.62
CA GLY A 230 5.88 -4.70 3.36
C GLY A 230 6.46 -5.84 2.55
N ASP A 231 5.78 -6.24 1.50
CA ASP A 231 6.24 -7.25 0.53
C ASP A 231 6.40 -6.66 -0.89
N GLU A 232 6.04 -5.38 -1.09
CA GLU A 232 6.13 -4.68 -2.37
C GLU A 232 7.14 -3.52 -2.35
N TYR A 233 8.34 -3.71 -1.77
CA TYR A 233 9.47 -2.77 -1.91
C TYR A 233 10.31 -3.02 -3.17
N ILE A 234 9.97 -4.03 -3.97
CA ILE A 234 10.76 -4.47 -5.11
C ILE A 234 10.83 -3.42 -6.22
N GLY A 235 12.00 -3.32 -6.87
CA GLY A 235 12.19 -2.49 -8.05
C GLY A 235 11.40 -3.02 -9.24
N ILE A 236 10.59 -2.14 -9.84
CA ILE A 236 9.78 -2.40 -11.03
C ILE A 236 10.51 -1.89 -12.28
N ASP A 237 11.13 -0.71 -12.16
CA ASP A 237 12.01 -0.14 -13.18
C ASP A 237 13.09 0.74 -12.51
N GLU A 238 13.92 1.44 -13.28
CA GLU A 238 14.95 2.32 -12.74
C GLU A 238 14.33 3.43 -11.90
N GLY A 239 14.65 3.44 -10.59
CA GLY A 239 14.09 4.42 -9.64
C GLY A 239 12.60 4.24 -9.30
N LEU A 240 11.93 3.27 -9.89
CA LEU A 240 10.55 2.93 -9.60
C LEU A 240 10.46 1.65 -8.78
N TYR A 241 9.78 1.72 -7.66
CA TYR A 241 9.59 0.60 -6.75
C TYR A 241 8.10 0.34 -6.50
N GLY A 242 7.78 -0.83 -5.96
CA GLY A 242 6.41 -1.21 -5.62
C GLY A 242 5.78 -0.36 -4.51
N SER A 243 4.52 -0.62 -4.25
CA SER A 243 3.64 0.27 -3.47
C SER A 243 4.09 0.52 -2.04
N ASP A 244 4.86 -0.40 -1.42
CA ASP A 244 5.36 -0.23 -0.05
C ASP A 244 6.51 0.77 0.05
N SER A 245 7.20 1.05 -1.07
CA SER A 245 8.23 2.08 -1.09
C SER A 245 7.70 3.48 -0.74
N PHE A 246 6.40 3.71 -0.94
CA PHE A 246 5.74 4.94 -0.50
C PHE A 246 5.60 5.06 1.03
N MET A 247 5.93 4.03 1.79
CA MET A 247 6.07 4.18 3.25
C MET A 247 7.37 4.89 3.64
N ILE A 248 8.36 4.96 2.72
CA ILE A 248 9.60 5.73 2.90
C ILE A 248 9.33 7.19 2.52
N THR A 249 9.25 8.04 3.51
CA THR A 249 9.00 9.49 3.35
C THR A 249 10.05 10.29 4.10
N ASP A 250 10.13 11.59 3.87
CA ASP A 250 11.01 12.45 4.68
C ASP A 250 10.69 12.38 6.18
N SER A 251 9.44 12.10 6.52
CA SER A 251 9.00 11.97 7.91
C SER A 251 9.32 10.59 8.51
N SER A 252 9.41 9.53 7.71
CA SER A 252 9.59 8.15 8.19
C SER A 252 11.02 7.62 8.02
N LYS A 253 11.86 8.26 7.20
CA LYS A 253 13.17 7.73 6.74
C LYS A 253 14.18 7.40 7.84
N SER A 254 14.00 7.90 9.06
CA SER A 254 14.82 7.50 10.22
C SER A 254 14.31 6.24 10.93
N GLY A 255 13.19 5.67 10.50
CA GLY A 255 12.70 4.36 10.95
C GLY A 255 13.40 3.19 10.26
N ASP A 256 13.03 1.98 10.62
CA ASP A 256 13.58 0.77 10.03
C ASP A 256 12.57 0.12 9.06
N PHE A 257 12.98 -0.13 7.82
CA PHE A 257 12.14 -0.68 6.76
C PHE A 257 12.53 -2.12 6.44
N PHE A 258 11.53 -3.01 6.33
CA PHE A 258 11.73 -4.44 6.15
C PHE A 258 10.87 -4.98 5.00
N ASP A 259 11.51 -5.67 4.08
CA ASP A 259 10.86 -6.39 2.99
C ASP A 259 10.81 -7.89 3.31
N VAL A 260 9.60 -8.44 3.34
CA VAL A 260 9.36 -9.87 3.55
C VAL A 260 9.19 -10.65 2.25
N SER A 261 9.12 -9.98 1.10
CA SER A 261 8.94 -10.60 -0.20
C SER A 261 10.05 -11.62 -0.51
N ASN A 262 9.67 -12.70 -1.19
CA ASN A 262 10.62 -13.67 -1.74
C ASN A 262 11.10 -13.32 -3.17
N LEU A 263 10.57 -12.24 -3.76
CA LEU A 263 10.91 -11.81 -5.10
C LEU A 263 12.36 -11.30 -5.16
N LYS A 264 13.06 -11.64 -6.24
CA LYS A 264 14.43 -11.17 -6.49
C LYS A 264 14.40 -9.82 -7.20
N GLY A 265 15.26 -8.90 -6.78
CA GLY A 265 15.38 -7.58 -7.41
C GLY A 265 15.95 -6.53 -6.46
N LYS A 266 16.11 -5.32 -6.96
CA LYS A 266 16.57 -4.18 -6.16
C LYS A 266 15.49 -3.73 -5.18
N ARG A 267 15.93 -3.06 -4.12
CA ARG A 267 15.09 -2.36 -3.14
C ARG A 267 15.65 -0.96 -2.92
N PRO A 268 14.88 0.00 -2.39
CA PRO A 268 15.44 1.23 -1.84
C PRO A 268 16.56 0.93 -0.83
N GLU A 269 17.54 1.83 -0.71
CA GLU A 269 18.72 1.63 0.16
C GLU A 269 18.36 1.51 1.64
N GLU A 270 17.24 2.10 2.05
CA GLU A 270 16.72 2.08 3.41
C GLU A 270 16.12 0.71 3.80
N VAL A 271 15.86 -0.17 2.83
CA VAL A 271 15.08 -1.41 3.05
C VAL A 271 15.98 -2.61 3.33
N ILE A 272 15.73 -3.25 4.44
CA ILE A 272 16.37 -4.51 4.85
C ILE A 272 15.56 -5.67 4.30
N ILE A 273 16.16 -6.50 3.45
CA ILE A 273 15.52 -7.68 2.86
C ILE A 273 15.60 -8.83 3.87
N LEU A 274 14.46 -9.32 4.30
CA LEU A 274 14.37 -10.46 5.22
C LEU A 274 13.88 -11.73 4.53
N SER A 275 13.02 -11.57 3.52
CA SER A 275 12.30 -12.67 2.86
C SER A 275 11.51 -13.56 3.82
N GLY A 276 10.72 -14.51 3.30
CA GLY A 276 9.95 -15.45 4.11
C GLY A 276 8.47 -15.10 4.23
N GLY A 277 8.02 -14.00 3.60
CA GLY A 277 6.61 -13.64 3.52
C GLY A 277 5.97 -13.42 4.88
N VAL A 278 4.69 -13.76 4.97
CA VAL A 278 3.85 -13.61 6.16
C VAL A 278 4.47 -14.29 7.41
N GLU A 279 5.08 -15.46 7.24
CA GLU A 279 5.70 -16.19 8.37
C GLU A 279 6.84 -15.36 8.99
N ARG A 280 7.65 -14.69 8.18
CA ARG A 280 8.73 -13.82 8.67
C ARG A 280 8.19 -12.64 9.48
N PHE A 281 7.10 -12.03 9.03
CA PHE A 281 6.46 -10.94 9.76
C PHE A 281 5.86 -11.43 11.10
N LEU A 282 5.19 -12.59 11.10
CA LEU A 282 4.65 -13.19 12.33
C LEU A 282 5.74 -13.55 13.35
N GLU A 283 6.88 -14.08 12.88
CA GLU A 283 8.07 -14.32 13.74
C GLU A 283 8.56 -13.02 14.38
N PHE A 284 8.65 -11.94 13.59
CA PHE A 284 9.05 -10.64 14.12
C PHE A 284 8.08 -10.13 15.19
N LEU A 285 6.76 -10.19 14.95
CA LEU A 285 5.78 -9.76 15.96
C LEU A 285 5.92 -10.57 17.25
N SER A 286 6.17 -11.88 17.15
CA SER A 286 6.42 -12.75 18.29
C SER A 286 7.69 -12.35 19.07
N LEU A 287 8.76 -11.95 18.36
CA LEU A 287 9.98 -11.44 19.01
C LEU A 287 9.71 -10.12 19.74
N GLN A 288 8.96 -9.21 19.13
CA GLN A 288 8.59 -7.93 19.75
C GLN A 288 7.69 -8.11 20.98
N GLU A 289 6.84 -9.15 20.98
CA GLU A 289 6.05 -9.50 22.15
C GLU A 289 6.92 -9.96 23.33
N ASN A 290 8.13 -10.42 23.11
CA ASN A 290 9.04 -10.90 24.16
C ASN A 290 10.08 -9.87 24.62
N LEU A 291 10.13 -8.70 23.97
CA LEU A 291 10.95 -7.55 24.36
C LEU A 291 10.19 -6.61 25.30
#